data_d3fd7224d07f5d5b0b58244efd193500
#
_entry.id   d3fd7224d07f5d5b0b58244efd193500
#
_cell.length_a   1.000
_cell.length_b   1.000
_cell.length_c   1.000
_cell.angle_alpha   90.00
_cell.angle_beta   90.00
_cell.angle_gamma   90.00
#
_symmetry.space_group_name_H-M   'P 1'
#
loop_
_entity.id
_entity.type
_entity.pdbx_description
1 polymer ?
#
loop_
_entity_poly.entity_id
_entity_poly.type
_entity_poly.pdbx_seq_one_letter_code
_entity_poly.pdbx_strand_id
1 'polypeptide(L)'
;MKKILSIILLFSFVITYSQVRFEGKISDAYGNMIMGANVIAIEKESKILDGFGISSDTGYFRVSLKKGTEYEIKVSFIGFKEIVFDLNLTENFEKNIVLEEQAEALDEVEIVYEMPVTIKGDTIVYNADSFNTGTEKKLADVLKNLPGVEINEDGRVEVEGKEITKITVEGKDFFDGDSKLATQNLPAKAVGKIEVLRNFTEAGQLRNVTNNEDNIAINISLKSGKDKFWFGEILGGLGNEDRVLAAPKVFYYAKDFSMSILTNTNNIGEPVLSRRDFYKFGGGFGNLNARNGTSINISSDGAGLGSLQNNQAK
;
A
#
# COMPACT_ATOMS: atom_id res chain seq x y z
N MET A 1 23.75 -16.83 35.52
CA MET A 1 23.21 -16.65 34.14
C MET A 1 21.69 -16.81 34.06
N LYS A 2 21.06 -17.87 34.57
CA LYS A 2 19.58 -18.06 34.51
C LYS A 2 18.78 -16.93 35.18
N LYS A 3 19.24 -16.34 36.30
CA LYS A 3 18.56 -15.21 36.97
C LYS A 3 18.64 -13.88 36.21
N ILE A 4 19.75 -13.65 35.48
CA ILE A 4 19.91 -12.44 34.63
C ILE A 4 19.02 -12.55 33.40
N LEU A 5 18.91 -13.73 32.78
CA LEU A 5 18.04 -14.00 31.67
C LEU A 5 16.54 -13.81 32.04
N SER A 6 16.15 -14.20 33.26
CA SER A 6 14.82 -14.02 33.80
C SER A 6 14.47 -12.55 34.05
N ILE A 7 15.45 -11.73 34.45
CA ILE A 7 15.26 -10.28 34.65
C ILE A 7 15.16 -9.55 33.31
N ILE A 8 15.92 -9.95 32.29
CA ILE A 8 15.84 -9.39 30.93
C ILE A 8 14.48 -9.74 30.32
N LEU A 9 13.99 -10.98 30.51
CA LEU A 9 12.67 -11.39 30.04
C LEU A 9 11.52 -10.62 30.72
N LEU A 10 11.68 -10.24 32.01
CA LEU A 10 10.69 -9.45 32.73
C LEU A 10 10.64 -7.99 32.26
N PHE A 11 11.76 -7.45 31.77
CA PHE A 11 11.86 -6.06 31.30
C PHE A 11 11.40 -5.86 29.87
N SER A 12 11.25 -6.92 29.06
CA SER A 12 10.77 -6.85 27.68
C SER A 12 9.23 -6.71 27.57
N PHE A 13 8.52 -6.62 28.67
CA PHE A 13 7.03 -6.73 28.71
C PHE A 13 6.27 -5.41 28.80
N VAL A 14 6.92 -4.23 28.66
CA VAL A 14 6.22 -2.98 28.94
C VAL A 14 6.45 -1.92 27.84
N ILE A 15 6.01 -2.20 26.61
CA ILE A 15 5.64 -1.12 25.69
C ILE A 15 4.24 -1.42 25.18
N THR A 16 3.25 -1.30 26.06
CA THR A 16 1.85 -1.23 25.64
C THR A 16 1.54 0.21 25.27
N TYR A 17 1.46 0.52 23.98
CA TYR A 17 0.87 1.77 23.54
C TYR A 17 -0.62 1.74 23.94
N SER A 18 -0.97 2.56 24.94
CA SER A 18 -2.37 2.70 25.32
C SER A 18 -3.09 3.50 24.24
N GLN A 19 -3.99 2.86 23.52
CA GLN A 19 -4.87 3.51 22.57
C GLN A 19 -6.13 4.02 23.28
N VAL A 20 -6.62 5.16 22.83
CA VAL A 20 -7.91 5.74 23.22
C VAL A 20 -8.79 5.85 21.99
N ARG A 21 -10.11 5.82 22.21
CA ARG A 21 -11.09 5.89 21.13
C ARG A 21 -11.73 7.27 21.09
N PHE A 22 -11.76 7.83 19.90
CA PHE A 22 -12.61 8.95 19.55
C PHE A 22 -13.77 8.44 18.71
N GLU A 23 -14.98 8.59 19.18
CA GLU A 23 -16.15 8.06 18.52
C GLU A 23 -17.35 9.03 18.63
N GLY A 24 -18.38 8.82 17.82
CA GLY A 24 -19.58 9.64 17.82
C GLY A 24 -20.44 9.42 16.60
N LYS A 25 -21.39 10.33 16.37
CA LYS A 25 -22.23 10.31 15.19
C LYS A 25 -22.09 11.60 14.38
N ILE A 26 -22.21 11.47 13.07
CA ILE A 26 -22.18 12.60 12.13
C ILE A 26 -23.55 12.74 11.52
N SER A 27 -24.11 13.95 11.60
CA SER A 27 -25.39 14.31 11.01
C SER A 27 -25.33 15.65 10.27
N ASP A 28 -26.31 15.95 9.47
CA ASP A 28 -26.54 17.29 8.94
C ASP A 28 -27.26 18.20 9.95
N ALA A 29 -27.49 19.46 9.57
CA ALA A 29 -28.22 20.43 10.39
C ALA A 29 -29.70 20.06 10.63
N TYR A 30 -30.26 19.16 9.83
CA TYR A 30 -31.63 18.68 9.94
C TYR A 30 -31.74 17.40 10.77
N GLY A 31 -30.60 16.84 11.23
CA GLY A 31 -30.54 15.62 12.00
C GLY A 31 -30.51 14.32 11.20
N ASN A 32 -30.37 14.39 9.86
CA ASN A 32 -30.17 13.21 9.04
C ASN A 32 -28.74 12.68 9.23
N MET A 33 -28.60 11.37 9.39
CA MET A 33 -27.31 10.73 9.56
C MET A 33 -26.54 10.72 8.24
N ILE A 34 -25.26 11.12 8.29
CA ILE A 34 -24.38 11.16 7.13
C ILE A 34 -23.54 9.89 7.11
N MET A 35 -23.74 9.07 6.09
CA MET A 35 -22.94 7.89 5.80
C MET A 35 -21.77 8.25 4.89
N GLY A 36 -20.58 7.71 5.18
CA GLY A 36 -19.39 7.89 4.35
C GLY A 36 -18.60 9.17 4.61
N ALA A 37 -18.94 9.93 5.68
CA ALA A 37 -18.13 11.08 6.10
C ALA A 37 -16.78 10.61 6.66
N ASN A 38 -15.72 11.30 6.28
CA ASN A 38 -14.36 11.02 6.74
C ASN A 38 -14.06 11.78 8.03
N VAL A 39 -13.45 11.06 8.98
CA VAL A 39 -12.86 11.61 10.20
C VAL A 39 -11.39 11.24 10.19
N ILE A 40 -10.52 12.21 10.03
CA ILE A 40 -9.07 11.99 9.99
C ILE A 40 -8.41 12.70 11.16
N ALA A 41 -7.38 12.06 11.72
CA ALA A 41 -6.59 12.57 12.81
C ALA A 41 -5.13 12.74 12.37
N ILE A 42 -4.65 13.95 12.32
CA ILE A 42 -3.29 14.31 11.95
C ILE A 42 -2.55 14.68 13.23
N GLU A 43 -1.49 13.96 13.53
CA GLU A 43 -0.63 14.28 14.67
C GLU A 43 0.03 15.64 14.45
N LYS A 44 -0.15 16.58 15.38
CA LYS A 44 0.30 17.97 15.20
C LYS A 44 1.81 18.13 15.11
N GLU A 45 2.55 17.31 15.84
CA GLU A 45 4.01 17.42 15.90
C GLU A 45 4.65 16.86 14.61
N SER A 46 4.27 15.66 14.22
CA SER A 46 4.85 14.97 13.05
C SER A 46 4.19 15.37 11.72
N LYS A 47 2.97 15.96 11.76
CA LYS A 47 2.12 16.24 10.59
C LYS A 47 1.73 14.98 9.81
N ILE A 48 1.81 13.81 10.45
CA ILE A 48 1.47 12.52 9.86
C ILE A 48 0.02 12.18 10.22
N LEU A 49 -0.69 11.59 9.28
CA LEU A 49 -1.99 11.02 9.53
C LEU A 49 -1.81 9.74 10.36
N ASP A 50 -2.33 9.73 11.59
CA ASP A 50 -2.16 8.63 12.56
C ASP A 50 -3.44 7.81 12.73
N GLY A 51 -4.62 8.39 12.44
CA GLY A 51 -5.88 7.69 12.55
C GLY A 51 -6.94 8.19 11.59
N PHE A 52 -7.85 7.30 11.20
CA PHE A 52 -9.01 7.67 10.42
C PHE A 52 -10.24 6.84 10.79
N GLY A 53 -11.40 7.34 10.46
CA GLY A 53 -12.68 6.65 10.55
C GLY A 53 -13.62 7.14 9.48
N ILE A 54 -14.58 6.30 9.13
CA ILE A 54 -15.64 6.64 8.17
C ILE A 54 -16.97 6.37 8.85
N SER A 55 -17.92 7.28 8.68
CA SER A 55 -19.24 7.12 9.27
C SER A 55 -20.04 6.01 8.57
N SER A 56 -20.69 5.17 9.39
CA SER A 56 -21.60 4.11 8.93
C SER A 56 -22.94 4.67 8.42
N ASP A 57 -23.82 3.78 8.03
CA ASP A 57 -25.22 4.08 7.68
C ASP A 57 -26.01 4.76 8.81
N THR A 58 -25.62 4.52 10.07
CA THR A 58 -26.20 5.19 11.26
C THR A 58 -25.45 6.47 11.64
N GLY A 59 -24.54 6.95 10.77
CA GLY A 59 -23.69 8.10 11.03
C GLY A 59 -22.57 7.84 12.05
N TYR A 60 -22.48 6.63 12.62
CA TYR A 60 -21.48 6.32 13.65
C TYR A 60 -20.09 6.20 13.07
N PHE A 61 -19.12 6.84 13.72
CA PHE A 61 -17.69 6.73 13.40
C PHE A 61 -16.88 6.35 14.64
N ARG A 62 -15.71 5.77 14.41
CA ARG A 62 -14.73 5.46 15.46
C ARG A 62 -13.32 5.62 14.90
N VAL A 63 -12.46 6.30 15.66
CA VAL A 63 -11.02 6.48 15.36
C VAL A 63 -10.23 6.04 16.59
N SER A 64 -9.22 5.20 16.39
CA SER A 64 -8.27 4.81 17.44
C SER A 64 -7.06 5.72 17.40
N LEU A 65 -6.69 6.30 18.54
CA LEU A 65 -5.64 7.31 18.65
C LEU A 65 -4.66 6.95 19.78
N LYS A 66 -3.46 7.48 19.74
CA LYS A 66 -2.49 7.34 20.84
C LYS A 66 -2.88 8.25 21.99
N LYS A 67 -2.85 7.71 23.20
CA LYS A 67 -3.15 8.46 24.43
C LYS A 67 -2.13 9.59 24.65
N GLY A 68 -2.62 10.81 24.92
CA GLY A 68 -1.79 11.95 25.27
C GLY A 68 -1.09 12.64 24.08
N THR A 69 -1.43 12.27 22.86
CA THR A 69 -0.93 12.91 21.64
C THR A 69 -1.91 14.01 21.18
N GLU A 70 -1.39 15.14 20.71
CA GLU A 70 -2.19 16.21 20.13
C GLU A 70 -2.47 15.95 18.66
N TYR A 71 -3.75 16.01 18.31
CA TYR A 71 -4.24 15.80 16.95
C TYR A 71 -4.99 17.02 16.44
N GLU A 72 -4.84 17.30 15.14
CA GLU A 72 -5.79 18.06 14.36
C GLU A 72 -6.79 17.07 13.74
N ILE A 73 -8.04 17.16 14.14
CA ILE A 73 -9.13 16.34 13.62
C ILE A 73 -9.80 17.12 12.49
N LYS A 74 -9.97 16.44 11.34
CA LYS A 74 -10.71 16.97 10.20
C LYS A 74 -11.87 16.06 9.90
N VAL A 75 -13.06 16.63 9.76
CA VAL A 75 -14.27 15.91 9.41
C VAL A 75 -14.82 16.50 8.13
N SER A 76 -14.96 15.66 7.10
CA SER A 76 -15.37 16.11 5.76
C SER A 76 -16.34 15.15 5.10
N PHE A 77 -17.24 15.71 4.30
CA PHE A 77 -18.15 15.00 3.42
C PHE A 77 -18.46 15.83 2.19
N ILE A 78 -18.71 15.16 1.05
CA ILE A 78 -19.01 15.87 -0.20
C ILE A 78 -20.28 16.72 -0.05
N GLY A 79 -20.18 18.00 -0.43
CA GLY A 79 -21.30 18.94 -0.33
C GLY A 79 -21.47 19.60 1.04
N PHE A 80 -20.56 19.34 1.99
CA PHE A 80 -20.57 19.92 3.33
C PHE A 80 -19.26 20.65 3.63
N LYS A 81 -19.35 21.65 4.52
CA LYS A 81 -18.17 22.37 5.01
C LYS A 81 -17.33 21.44 5.89
N GLU A 82 -16.03 21.45 5.66
CA GLU A 82 -15.08 20.75 6.52
C GLU A 82 -15.08 21.36 7.92
N ILE A 83 -15.07 20.51 8.94
CA ILE A 83 -14.88 20.91 10.34
C ILE A 83 -13.47 20.48 10.75
N VAL A 84 -12.72 21.45 11.29
CA VAL A 84 -11.37 21.22 11.82
C VAL A 84 -11.32 21.65 13.27
N PHE A 85 -10.79 20.77 14.14
CA PHE A 85 -10.58 21.09 15.56
C PHE A 85 -9.44 20.27 16.16
N ASP A 86 -8.87 20.82 17.22
CA ASP A 86 -7.79 20.19 17.96
C ASP A 86 -8.34 19.22 19.01
N LEU A 87 -7.63 18.11 19.19
CA LEU A 87 -8.01 17.06 20.14
C LEU A 87 -6.77 16.47 20.82
N ASN A 88 -6.82 16.39 22.15
CA ASN A 88 -5.84 15.66 22.95
C ASN A 88 -6.59 14.75 23.94
N LEU A 89 -6.45 13.44 23.76
CA LEU A 89 -7.21 12.46 24.54
C LEU A 89 -6.35 11.70 25.52
N THR A 90 -6.77 11.71 26.77
CA THR A 90 -6.22 10.84 27.82
C THR A 90 -7.11 9.66 28.16
N GLU A 91 -8.36 9.67 27.67
CA GLU A 91 -9.38 8.63 27.83
C GLU A 91 -10.29 8.59 26.60
N ASN A 92 -11.16 7.59 26.53
CA ASN A 92 -12.13 7.51 25.43
C ASN A 92 -13.06 8.72 25.43
N PHE A 93 -13.31 9.25 24.25
CA PHE A 93 -14.07 10.49 24.07
C PHE A 93 -15.14 10.32 23.00
N GLU A 94 -16.36 10.72 23.34
CA GLU A 94 -17.49 10.71 22.41
C GLU A 94 -17.92 12.14 22.09
N LYS A 95 -18.06 12.45 20.80
CA LYS A 95 -18.55 13.74 20.33
C LYS A 95 -19.36 13.56 19.04
N ASN A 96 -20.60 14.02 19.08
CA ASN A 96 -21.42 14.12 17.88
C ASN A 96 -21.05 15.37 17.09
N ILE A 97 -21.02 15.22 15.75
CA ILE A 97 -20.58 16.25 14.83
C ILE A 97 -21.74 16.57 13.86
N VAL A 98 -22.06 17.85 13.73
CA VAL A 98 -23.09 18.33 12.80
C VAL A 98 -22.36 19.05 11.67
N LEU A 99 -22.48 18.54 10.44
CA LEU A 99 -21.93 19.19 9.25
C LEU A 99 -22.96 20.16 8.67
N GLU A 100 -22.51 21.33 8.27
CA GLU A 100 -23.29 22.32 7.55
C GLU A 100 -23.15 22.11 6.05
N GLU A 101 -24.26 22.14 5.32
CA GLU A 101 -24.21 22.11 3.85
C GLU A 101 -23.40 23.30 3.34
N GLN A 102 -22.53 23.03 2.38
CA GLN A 102 -21.81 24.06 1.67
C GLN A 102 -22.75 24.58 0.58
N ALA A 103 -23.43 25.70 0.87
CA ALA A 103 -24.17 26.40 -0.17
C ALA A 103 -23.20 26.80 -1.28
N GLU A 104 -23.42 26.30 -2.49
CA GLU A 104 -22.63 26.68 -3.67
C GLU A 104 -22.73 28.20 -3.90
N ALA A 105 -21.76 28.93 -3.37
CA ALA A 105 -21.42 30.22 -3.95
C ALA A 105 -20.49 29.90 -5.14
N LEU A 106 -20.99 30.07 -6.34
CA LEU A 106 -20.23 30.03 -7.58
C LEU A 106 -19.19 31.15 -7.59
N ASP A 107 -18.09 30.98 -6.92
CA ASP A 107 -16.84 31.66 -7.23
C ASP A 107 -15.85 30.57 -7.60
N GLU A 108 -15.44 30.62 -8.86
CA GLU A 108 -14.58 29.69 -9.56
C GLU A 108 -13.18 29.64 -8.96
N VAL A 109 -13.04 28.97 -7.82
CA VAL A 109 -11.79 28.38 -7.38
C VAL A 109 -12.06 26.89 -7.24
N GLU A 110 -11.76 26.16 -8.28
CA GLU A 110 -11.79 24.70 -8.30
C GLU A 110 -10.72 24.17 -7.34
N ILE A 111 -10.95 24.26 -6.04
CA ILE A 111 -10.23 23.48 -5.06
C ILE A 111 -10.83 22.08 -5.18
N VAL A 112 -10.23 21.26 -6.04
CA VAL A 112 -10.49 19.83 -6.07
C VAL A 112 -9.99 19.25 -4.75
N TYR A 113 -10.85 19.28 -3.73
CA TYR A 113 -10.55 18.61 -2.46
C TYR A 113 -10.70 17.10 -2.69
N GLU A 114 -9.58 16.46 -3.00
CA GLU A 114 -9.54 15.00 -3.07
C GLU A 114 -9.54 14.45 -1.65
N MET A 115 -10.61 13.73 -1.29
CA MET A 115 -10.69 13.08 0.02
C MET A 115 -9.54 12.09 0.22
N PRO A 116 -8.88 12.07 1.38
CA PRO A 116 -7.81 11.12 1.69
C PRO A 116 -8.25 9.67 1.53
N VAL A 117 -9.46 9.35 1.96
CA VAL A 117 -10.06 8.02 1.84
C VAL A 117 -11.49 8.12 1.33
N THR A 118 -11.85 7.27 0.41
CA THR A 118 -13.23 7.16 -0.12
C THR A 118 -13.62 5.69 -0.19
N ILE A 119 -14.85 5.35 0.19
CA ILE A 119 -15.40 4.00 -0.01
C ILE A 119 -16.35 4.03 -1.22
N LYS A 120 -16.15 3.10 -2.15
CA LYS A 120 -16.99 2.88 -3.32
C LYS A 120 -17.43 1.41 -3.37
N GLY A 121 -18.58 1.09 -2.79
CA GLY A 121 -19.01 -0.30 -2.63
C GLY A 121 -18.01 -1.10 -1.80
N ASP A 122 -17.47 -2.18 -2.34
CA ASP A 122 -16.48 -3.04 -1.68
C ASP A 122 -15.03 -2.53 -1.84
N THR A 123 -14.84 -1.34 -2.40
CA THR A 123 -13.51 -0.77 -2.65
C THR A 123 -13.22 0.39 -1.71
N ILE A 124 -12.10 0.33 -1.01
CA ILE A 124 -11.53 1.47 -0.27
C ILE A 124 -10.49 2.12 -1.17
N VAL A 125 -10.64 3.40 -1.43
CA VAL A 125 -9.72 4.19 -2.26
C VAL A 125 -8.96 5.16 -1.37
N TYR A 126 -7.64 5.03 -1.30
CA TYR A 126 -6.75 5.96 -0.63
C TYR A 126 -6.10 6.89 -1.65
N ASN A 127 -6.11 8.18 -1.40
CA ASN A 127 -5.29 9.14 -2.14
C ASN A 127 -3.87 9.10 -1.59
N ALA A 128 -2.91 8.59 -2.37
CA ALA A 128 -1.54 8.40 -1.90
C ALA A 128 -0.88 9.68 -1.40
N ASP A 129 -1.17 10.82 -2.01
CA ASP A 129 -0.56 12.11 -1.63
C ASP A 129 -0.98 12.55 -0.23
N SER A 130 -2.16 12.15 0.23
CA SER A 130 -2.63 12.47 1.58
C SER A 130 -1.88 11.72 2.69
N PHE A 131 -1.20 10.63 2.34
CA PHE A 131 -0.46 9.77 3.27
C PHE A 131 1.06 9.82 3.08
N ASN A 132 1.52 10.61 2.11
CA ASN A 132 2.94 10.77 1.83
C ASN A 132 3.53 11.92 2.64
N THR A 133 4.63 11.66 3.35
CA THR A 133 5.42 12.65 4.08
C THR A 133 6.51 13.29 3.21
N GLY A 134 6.73 12.76 1.99
CA GLY A 134 7.78 13.17 1.06
C GLY A 134 9.09 12.38 1.18
N THR A 135 9.17 11.46 2.13
CA THR A 135 10.36 10.59 2.34
C THR A 135 10.22 9.23 1.66
N GLU A 136 9.03 8.89 1.21
CA GLU A 136 8.71 7.61 0.59
C GLU A 136 9.42 7.46 -0.75
N LYS A 137 10.09 6.34 -0.92
CA LYS A 137 10.82 6.00 -2.14
C LYS A 137 10.09 4.97 -2.98
N LYS A 138 9.47 3.99 -2.33
CA LYS A 138 8.85 2.82 -2.96
C LYS A 138 7.41 2.68 -2.51
N LEU A 139 6.62 1.89 -3.23
CA LEU A 139 5.23 1.59 -2.88
C LEU A 139 5.11 1.04 -1.45
N ALA A 140 6.08 0.22 -1.01
CA ALA A 140 6.09 -0.30 0.35
C ALA A 140 6.04 0.82 1.41
N ASP A 141 6.74 1.92 1.17
CA ASP A 141 6.77 3.04 2.13
C ASP A 141 5.42 3.74 2.18
N VAL A 142 4.76 3.89 1.03
CA VAL A 142 3.41 4.48 0.96
C VAL A 142 2.38 3.58 1.65
N LEU A 143 2.41 2.27 1.37
CA LEU A 143 1.48 1.31 1.96
C LEU A 143 1.58 1.24 3.48
N LYS A 144 2.78 1.38 4.05
CA LYS A 144 2.98 1.40 5.51
C LYS A 144 2.32 2.59 6.20
N ASN A 145 2.10 3.68 5.47
CA ASN A 145 1.44 4.87 6.00
C ASN A 145 -0.08 4.77 5.91
N LEU A 146 -0.63 3.75 5.22
CA LEU A 146 -2.07 3.58 5.09
C LEU A 146 -2.67 2.92 6.32
N PRO A 147 -3.72 3.46 6.88
CA PRO A 147 -4.42 2.85 8.00
C PRO A 147 -4.99 1.47 7.62
N GLY A 148 -4.77 0.47 8.48
CA GLY A 148 -5.25 -0.89 8.26
C GLY A 148 -4.47 -1.70 7.23
N VAL A 149 -3.34 -1.19 6.75
CA VAL A 149 -2.40 -1.89 5.85
C VAL A 149 -1.11 -2.18 6.60
N GLU A 150 -0.67 -3.41 6.57
CA GLU A 150 0.57 -3.85 7.20
C GLU A 150 1.46 -4.55 6.18
N ILE A 151 2.77 -4.43 6.35
CA ILE A 151 3.75 -5.16 5.54
C ILE A 151 4.64 -5.93 6.51
N ASN A 152 4.59 -7.25 6.41
CA ASN A 152 5.40 -8.11 7.27
C ASN A 152 6.89 -8.12 6.84
N GLU A 153 7.74 -8.78 7.63
CA GLU A 153 9.20 -8.86 7.40
C GLU A 153 9.54 -9.52 6.04
N ASP A 154 8.68 -10.41 5.56
CA ASP A 154 8.84 -11.06 4.25
C ASP A 154 8.44 -10.16 3.07
N GLY A 155 7.90 -8.97 3.33
CA GLY A 155 7.42 -8.01 2.33
C GLY A 155 6.05 -8.34 1.77
N ARG A 156 5.26 -9.19 2.45
CA ARG A 156 3.87 -9.46 2.13
C ARG A 156 3.00 -8.36 2.71
N VAL A 157 1.95 -8.04 1.98
CA VAL A 157 1.00 -7.01 2.37
C VAL A 157 -0.23 -7.66 2.99
N GLU A 158 -0.64 -7.15 4.12
CA GLU A 158 -1.87 -7.53 4.82
C GLU A 158 -2.78 -6.30 4.93
N VAL A 159 -4.06 -6.51 4.72
CA VAL A 159 -5.09 -5.49 4.90
C VAL A 159 -6.13 -6.01 5.87
N GLU A 160 -6.37 -5.27 6.96
CA GLU A 160 -7.31 -5.66 8.01
C GLU A 160 -7.01 -7.07 8.58
N GLY A 161 -5.71 -7.44 8.66
CA GLY A 161 -5.24 -8.73 9.16
C GLY A 161 -5.37 -9.89 8.17
N LYS A 162 -5.69 -9.63 6.89
CA LYS A 162 -5.77 -10.63 5.83
C LYS A 162 -4.69 -10.38 4.78
N GLU A 163 -3.93 -11.42 4.40
CA GLU A 163 -2.94 -11.33 3.32
C GLU A 163 -3.64 -11.08 1.99
N ILE A 164 -3.15 -10.11 1.21
CA ILE A 164 -3.69 -9.82 -0.11
C ILE A 164 -3.32 -10.90 -1.12
N THR A 165 -4.20 -11.15 -2.08
CA THR A 165 -3.97 -12.13 -3.13
C THR A 165 -3.00 -11.63 -4.20
N LYS A 166 -3.08 -10.35 -4.57
CA LYS A 166 -2.20 -9.73 -5.56
C LYS A 166 -2.22 -8.20 -5.55
N ILE A 167 -1.22 -7.60 -6.24
CA ILE A 167 -1.19 -6.19 -6.58
C ILE A 167 -1.27 -6.03 -8.10
N THR A 168 -2.19 -5.18 -8.56
CA THR A 168 -2.30 -4.75 -9.96
C THR A 168 -1.91 -3.28 -10.10
N VAL A 169 -1.51 -2.88 -11.31
CA VAL A 169 -1.25 -1.48 -11.67
C VAL A 169 -2.16 -1.13 -12.84
N GLU A 170 -3.00 -0.10 -12.67
CA GLU A 170 -4.04 0.28 -13.64
C GLU A 170 -4.94 -0.91 -14.05
N GLY A 171 -5.27 -1.78 -13.07
CA GLY A 171 -6.08 -2.97 -13.27
C GLY A 171 -5.40 -4.12 -13.99
N LYS A 172 -4.09 -4.04 -14.26
CA LYS A 172 -3.31 -5.05 -14.95
C LYS A 172 -2.25 -5.69 -14.06
N ASP A 173 -1.94 -6.95 -14.33
CA ASP A 173 -0.87 -7.69 -13.65
C ASP A 173 0.50 -7.25 -14.20
N PHE A 174 1.05 -6.17 -13.64
CA PHE A 174 2.33 -5.64 -14.09
C PHE A 174 3.54 -6.48 -13.62
N PHE A 175 3.51 -6.92 -12.37
CA PHE A 175 4.54 -7.76 -11.76
C PHE A 175 4.11 -9.22 -11.65
N ASP A 176 3.32 -9.70 -12.61
CA ASP A 176 2.71 -11.04 -12.55
C ASP A 176 1.84 -11.26 -11.30
N GLY A 177 1.29 -10.15 -10.76
CA GLY A 177 0.52 -10.11 -9.54
C GLY A 177 1.37 -10.24 -8.26
N ASP A 178 2.72 -10.27 -8.37
CA ASP A 178 3.60 -10.42 -7.21
C ASP A 178 3.61 -9.15 -6.35
N SER A 179 3.04 -9.24 -5.17
CA SER A 179 2.95 -8.13 -4.23
C SER A 179 4.32 -7.63 -3.74
N LYS A 180 5.28 -8.53 -3.54
CA LYS A 180 6.63 -8.17 -3.08
C LYS A 180 7.41 -7.40 -4.14
N LEU A 181 7.33 -7.84 -5.40
CA LEU A 181 7.97 -7.11 -6.50
C LEU A 181 7.35 -5.74 -6.71
N ALA A 182 6.04 -5.65 -6.66
CA ALA A 182 5.34 -4.37 -6.75
C ALA A 182 5.77 -3.43 -5.63
N THR A 183 5.71 -3.87 -4.37
CA THR A 183 6.04 -3.04 -3.21
C THR A 183 7.49 -2.59 -3.17
N GLN A 184 8.41 -3.44 -3.58
CA GLN A 184 9.85 -3.16 -3.54
C GLN A 184 10.37 -2.33 -4.71
N ASN A 185 9.66 -2.27 -5.84
CA ASN A 185 10.19 -1.66 -7.04
C ASN A 185 9.36 -0.48 -7.56
N LEU A 186 8.04 -0.46 -7.40
CA LEU A 186 7.22 0.65 -7.89
C LEU A 186 7.55 1.93 -7.10
N PRO A 187 7.95 3.04 -7.79
CA PRO A 187 8.31 4.26 -7.10
C PRO A 187 7.09 4.96 -6.49
N ALA A 188 7.21 5.40 -5.23
CA ALA A 188 6.17 6.14 -4.53
C ALA A 188 5.65 7.35 -5.32
N LYS A 189 6.55 8.05 -6.01
CA LYS A 189 6.21 9.24 -6.83
C LYS A 189 5.29 8.95 -8.02
N ALA A 190 5.16 7.69 -8.43
CA ALA A 190 4.26 7.29 -9.51
C ALA A 190 2.86 6.97 -9.01
N VAL A 191 2.70 6.70 -7.70
CA VAL A 191 1.44 6.26 -7.09
C VAL A 191 0.51 7.46 -6.91
N GLY A 192 -0.67 7.39 -7.50
CA GLY A 192 -1.73 8.38 -7.34
C GLY A 192 -2.79 7.93 -6.35
N LYS A 193 -3.42 6.79 -6.60
CA LYS A 193 -4.45 6.21 -5.72
C LYS A 193 -4.13 4.74 -5.45
N ILE A 194 -4.54 4.28 -4.29
CA ILE A 194 -4.42 2.89 -3.86
C ILE A 194 -5.81 2.39 -3.55
N GLU A 195 -6.28 1.42 -4.33
CA GLU A 195 -7.61 0.87 -4.23
C GLU A 195 -7.54 -0.52 -3.61
N VAL A 196 -8.10 -0.68 -2.44
CA VAL A 196 -8.25 -1.97 -1.77
C VAL A 196 -9.58 -2.57 -2.20
N LEU A 197 -9.50 -3.64 -2.98
CA LEU A 197 -10.62 -4.37 -3.54
C LEU A 197 -10.96 -5.54 -2.61
N ARG A 198 -12.03 -5.42 -1.85
CA ARG A 198 -12.60 -6.53 -1.06
C ARG A 198 -13.42 -7.44 -1.97
N ASN A 199 -13.55 -8.69 -1.61
CA ASN A 199 -14.31 -9.69 -2.40
C ASN A 199 -13.79 -9.80 -3.85
N PHE A 200 -12.48 -9.66 -4.02
CA PHE A 200 -11.85 -9.64 -5.33
C PHE A 200 -12.06 -10.97 -6.06
N THR A 201 -12.51 -10.89 -7.32
CA THR A 201 -12.68 -12.03 -8.20
C THR A 201 -11.93 -11.78 -9.50
N GLU A 202 -11.07 -12.71 -9.92
CA GLU A 202 -10.39 -12.62 -11.21
C GLU A 202 -11.36 -12.72 -12.39
N ALA A 203 -11.08 -11.96 -13.45
CA ALA A 203 -11.83 -12.06 -14.69
C ALA A 203 -11.73 -13.48 -15.24
N GLY A 204 -12.86 -14.19 -15.32
CA GLY A 204 -12.93 -15.60 -15.74
C GLY A 204 -13.33 -16.58 -14.65
N GLN A 205 -13.30 -16.19 -13.39
CA GLN A 205 -13.90 -16.95 -12.31
C GLN A 205 -15.40 -16.64 -12.21
N LEU A 206 -16.21 -17.70 -12.15
CA LEU A 206 -17.65 -17.55 -11.93
C LEU A 206 -17.90 -17.07 -10.50
N ARG A 207 -18.49 -15.89 -10.33
CA ARG A 207 -18.78 -15.27 -9.02
C ARG A 207 -19.52 -16.18 -8.03
N ASN A 208 -20.20 -17.21 -8.51
CA ASN A 208 -21.05 -18.08 -7.70
C ASN A 208 -20.39 -19.40 -7.29
N VAL A 209 -19.13 -19.67 -7.65
CA VAL A 209 -18.51 -20.99 -7.46
C VAL A 209 -17.52 -21.02 -6.30
N THR A 210 -16.97 -19.86 -5.91
CA THR A 210 -16.04 -19.73 -4.78
C THR A 210 -16.54 -18.66 -3.82
N ASN A 211 -16.52 -18.97 -2.54
CA ASN A 211 -16.75 -17.97 -1.49
C ASN A 211 -15.53 -17.04 -1.47
N ASN A 212 -15.61 -15.91 -2.21
CA ASN A 212 -14.52 -14.96 -2.37
C ASN A 212 -14.56 -13.84 -1.30
N GLU A 213 -15.38 -13.99 -0.26
CA GLU A 213 -15.55 -12.98 0.80
C GLU A 213 -14.25 -12.62 1.54
N ASP A 214 -13.24 -13.48 1.43
CA ASP A 214 -11.93 -13.27 2.07
C ASP A 214 -10.83 -12.81 1.12
N ASN A 215 -11.09 -12.73 -0.19
CA ASN A 215 -10.08 -12.33 -1.16
C ASN A 215 -9.94 -10.81 -1.23
N ILE A 216 -8.75 -10.32 -0.93
CA ILE A 216 -8.41 -8.91 -1.02
C ILE A 216 -7.33 -8.73 -2.08
N ALA A 217 -7.51 -7.76 -2.97
CA ALA A 217 -6.48 -7.32 -3.91
C ALA A 217 -6.24 -5.82 -3.78
N ILE A 218 -5.07 -5.37 -4.18
CA ILE A 218 -4.76 -3.93 -4.25
C ILE A 218 -4.57 -3.55 -5.71
N ASN A 219 -5.26 -2.51 -6.15
CA ASN A 219 -5.00 -1.87 -7.43
C ASN A 219 -4.33 -0.52 -7.22
N ILE A 220 -3.25 -0.28 -7.94
CA ILE A 220 -2.50 0.98 -7.91
C ILE A 220 -2.89 1.79 -9.14
N SER A 221 -3.51 2.94 -8.92
CA SER A 221 -3.74 3.94 -9.97
C SER A 221 -2.57 4.93 -9.97
N LEU A 222 -2.00 5.16 -11.13
CA LEU A 222 -0.84 6.02 -11.31
C LEU A 222 -1.25 7.49 -11.38
N LYS A 223 -0.32 8.39 -11.06
CA LYS A 223 -0.51 9.83 -11.24
C LYS A 223 -0.65 10.21 -12.70
N SER A 224 -1.37 11.29 -12.97
CA SER A 224 -1.47 11.88 -14.31
C SER A 224 -0.09 12.12 -14.90
N GLY A 225 0.09 11.80 -16.18
CA GLY A 225 1.38 11.91 -16.87
C GLY A 225 2.35 10.74 -16.64
N LYS A 226 1.91 9.70 -15.95
CA LYS A 226 2.66 8.44 -15.76
C LYS A 226 2.14 7.31 -16.66
N ASP A 227 1.64 7.65 -17.85
CA ASP A 227 1.17 6.64 -18.82
C ASP A 227 2.28 5.74 -19.34
N LYS A 228 3.51 6.22 -19.33
CA LYS A 228 4.73 5.47 -19.68
C LYS A 228 5.94 6.07 -19.00
N PHE A 229 6.72 5.23 -18.32
CA PHE A 229 7.94 5.67 -17.64
C PHE A 229 8.89 4.50 -17.34
N TRP A 230 10.16 4.87 -17.16
CA TRP A 230 11.19 3.95 -16.68
C TRP A 230 11.39 4.13 -15.19
N PHE A 231 11.66 3.03 -14.49
CA PHE A 231 12.02 3.04 -13.08
C PHE A 231 12.86 1.81 -12.76
N GLY A 232 13.47 1.83 -11.58
CA GLY A 232 14.29 0.72 -11.15
C GLY A 232 15.39 1.16 -10.19
N GLU A 233 16.27 0.23 -9.89
CA GLU A 233 17.45 0.47 -9.05
C GLU A 233 18.69 -0.22 -9.66
N ILE A 234 19.84 0.35 -9.38
CA ILE A 234 21.13 -0.26 -9.74
C ILE A 234 21.89 -0.47 -8.43
N LEU A 235 22.12 -1.73 -8.10
CA LEU A 235 22.97 -2.10 -6.99
C LEU A 235 24.34 -2.45 -7.53
N GLY A 236 25.39 -1.76 -7.07
CA GLY A 236 26.77 -2.00 -7.42
C GLY A 236 27.65 -2.08 -6.17
N GLY A 237 28.59 -3.01 -6.15
CA GLY A 237 29.51 -3.19 -5.03
C GLY A 237 30.87 -3.70 -5.51
N LEU A 238 31.93 -3.20 -4.86
CA LEU A 238 33.29 -3.68 -5.01
C LEU A 238 33.81 -4.09 -3.63
N GLY A 239 34.42 -5.25 -3.52
CA GLY A 239 34.96 -5.77 -2.26
C GLY A 239 36.43 -6.12 -2.38
N ASN A 240 37.03 -6.55 -1.29
CA ASN A 240 38.38 -7.10 -1.26
C ASN A 240 38.42 -8.43 -2.05
N GLU A 241 39.62 -8.84 -2.51
CA GLU A 241 39.81 -10.08 -3.27
C GLU A 241 39.05 -10.13 -4.59
N ASP A 242 39.03 -9.01 -5.32
CA ASP A 242 38.34 -8.83 -6.63
C ASP A 242 36.85 -9.19 -6.62
N ARG A 243 36.20 -9.03 -5.48
CA ARG A 243 34.75 -9.26 -5.36
C ARG A 243 33.99 -8.13 -6.04
N VAL A 244 33.06 -8.51 -6.89
CA VAL A 244 32.23 -7.59 -7.66
C VAL A 244 30.76 -7.99 -7.55
N LEU A 245 29.91 -7.00 -7.42
CA LEU A 245 28.45 -7.14 -7.53
C LEU A 245 27.91 -6.05 -8.45
N ALA A 246 27.10 -6.43 -9.43
CA ALA A 246 26.35 -5.52 -10.29
C ALA A 246 24.95 -6.12 -10.53
N ALA A 247 23.93 -5.55 -9.89
CA ALA A 247 22.58 -6.07 -9.94
C ALA A 247 21.59 -4.95 -10.32
N PRO A 248 21.55 -4.50 -11.59
CA PRO A 248 20.54 -3.59 -12.08
C PRO A 248 19.17 -4.28 -12.20
N LYS A 249 18.11 -3.58 -11.75
CA LYS A 249 16.72 -3.92 -11.95
C LYS A 249 16.06 -2.73 -12.62
N VAL A 250 15.64 -2.88 -13.86
CA VAL A 250 15.06 -1.80 -14.66
C VAL A 250 13.71 -2.25 -15.20
N PHE A 251 12.72 -1.40 -15.01
CA PHE A 251 11.35 -1.64 -15.43
C PHE A 251 10.90 -0.52 -16.35
N TYR A 252 10.15 -0.88 -17.35
CA TYR A 252 9.42 0.04 -18.20
C TYR A 252 7.93 -0.24 -18.08
N TYR A 253 7.17 0.78 -17.75
CA TYR A 253 5.72 0.73 -17.75
C TYR A 253 5.17 1.56 -18.93
N ALA A 254 4.22 0.98 -19.65
CA ALA A 254 3.32 1.66 -20.54
C ALA A 254 1.94 0.99 -20.46
N LYS A 255 0.90 1.73 -20.81
CA LYS A 255 -0.49 1.24 -20.70
C LYS A 255 -0.74 -0.09 -21.41
N ASP A 256 -0.10 -0.33 -22.54
CA ASP A 256 -0.30 -1.53 -23.38
C ASP A 256 0.92 -2.45 -23.43
N PHE A 257 2.03 -2.06 -22.79
CA PHE A 257 3.28 -2.80 -22.83
C PHE A 257 4.06 -2.60 -21.54
N SER A 258 4.62 -3.68 -21.02
CA SER A 258 5.56 -3.62 -19.90
C SER A 258 6.81 -4.43 -20.20
N MET A 259 7.94 -3.97 -19.68
CA MET A 259 9.21 -4.67 -19.80
C MET A 259 9.95 -4.64 -18.48
N SER A 260 10.53 -5.77 -18.10
CA SER A 260 11.36 -5.93 -16.91
C SER A 260 12.73 -6.48 -17.32
N ILE A 261 13.79 -5.78 -16.93
CA ILE A 261 15.17 -6.22 -17.12
C ILE A 261 15.77 -6.39 -15.72
N LEU A 262 16.03 -7.64 -15.35
CA LEU A 262 16.64 -7.98 -14.07
C LEU A 262 17.95 -8.73 -14.39
N THR A 263 19.06 -8.18 -13.97
CA THR A 263 20.36 -8.85 -14.11
C THR A 263 21.07 -8.85 -12.76
N ASN A 264 21.94 -9.83 -12.56
CA ASN A 264 22.84 -9.87 -11.43
C ASN A 264 24.13 -10.54 -11.88
N THR A 265 25.18 -9.79 -11.90
CA THR A 265 26.53 -10.29 -12.15
C THR A 265 27.32 -10.15 -10.87
N ASN A 266 27.69 -11.26 -10.28
CA ASN A 266 28.45 -11.26 -9.05
C ASN A 266 29.37 -12.47 -8.94
N ASN A 267 30.43 -12.34 -8.17
CA ASN A 267 31.33 -13.43 -7.78
C ASN A 267 31.35 -13.67 -6.25
N ILE A 268 30.30 -13.20 -5.57
CA ILE A 268 30.11 -13.36 -4.11
C ILE A 268 29.15 -14.49 -3.75
N GLY A 269 28.60 -15.19 -4.75
CA GLY A 269 27.70 -16.33 -4.55
C GLY A 269 26.25 -15.95 -4.29
N GLU A 270 25.84 -14.68 -4.50
CA GLU A 270 24.42 -14.31 -4.41
C GLU A 270 23.63 -14.79 -5.62
N PRO A 271 22.48 -15.45 -5.41
CA PRO A 271 21.63 -15.90 -6.51
C PRO A 271 21.01 -14.72 -7.23
N VAL A 272 20.98 -14.78 -8.55
CA VAL A 272 20.42 -13.73 -9.43
C VAL A 272 18.95 -13.46 -9.13
N LEU A 273 18.20 -14.51 -8.89
CA LEU A 273 16.78 -14.48 -8.54
C LEU A 273 16.51 -15.55 -7.49
N SER A 274 15.51 -15.33 -6.63
CA SER A 274 15.03 -16.42 -5.80
C SER A 274 14.49 -17.55 -6.70
N ARG A 275 14.46 -18.79 -6.22
CA ARG A 275 13.86 -19.89 -7.01
C ARG A 275 12.43 -19.60 -7.44
N ARG A 276 11.66 -18.91 -6.60
CA ARG A 276 10.29 -18.50 -6.90
C ARG A 276 10.26 -17.45 -8.01
N ASP A 277 11.12 -16.42 -7.93
CA ASP A 277 11.20 -15.37 -8.94
C ASP A 277 11.66 -15.93 -10.28
N PHE A 278 12.58 -16.90 -10.26
CA PHE A 278 13.03 -17.60 -11.46
C PHE A 278 11.87 -18.32 -12.16
N TYR A 279 11.02 -19.04 -11.42
CA TYR A 279 9.85 -19.72 -12.02
C TYR A 279 8.77 -18.74 -12.50
N LYS A 280 8.63 -17.60 -11.85
CA LYS A 280 7.66 -16.57 -12.26
C LYS A 280 8.13 -15.76 -13.48
N PHE A 281 9.41 -15.35 -13.51
CA PHE A 281 9.96 -14.54 -14.61
C PHE A 281 10.66 -15.36 -15.68
N GLY A 282 11.23 -16.49 -15.34
CA GLY A 282 11.89 -17.42 -16.24
C GLY A 282 10.96 -18.50 -16.79
N GLY A 283 9.68 -18.42 -16.44
CA GLY A 283 8.64 -19.38 -16.85
C GLY A 283 8.73 -19.59 -18.35
N GLY A 284 9.23 -20.76 -18.69
CA GLY A 284 9.62 -21.17 -20.01
C GLY A 284 8.69 -20.68 -21.11
N PHE A 285 9.17 -20.62 -22.31
CA PHE A 285 8.55 -20.21 -23.58
C PHE A 285 7.08 -20.62 -23.82
N GLY A 286 6.40 -21.14 -22.79
CA GLY A 286 5.02 -21.66 -22.84
C GLY A 286 3.91 -20.62 -22.64
N ASN A 287 4.19 -19.41 -22.13
CA ASN A 287 3.16 -18.40 -21.86
C ASN A 287 3.29 -17.11 -22.66
N LEU A 288 3.63 -17.23 -23.93
CA LEU A 288 3.41 -16.16 -24.91
C LEU A 288 1.91 -16.07 -25.22
N ASN A 289 1.08 -15.78 -24.24
CA ASN A 289 -0.29 -15.39 -24.47
C ASN A 289 -0.33 -13.92 -24.84
N ALA A 290 -0.37 -13.65 -26.13
CA ALA A 290 -0.45 -12.32 -26.75
C ALA A 290 -1.69 -11.50 -26.37
N ARG A 291 -2.44 -11.91 -25.35
CA ARG A 291 -3.70 -11.26 -24.93
C ARG A 291 -3.56 -10.31 -23.74
N ASN A 292 -2.47 -10.38 -22.96
CA ASN A 292 -2.36 -9.63 -21.70
C ASN A 292 -1.04 -8.88 -21.50
N GLY A 293 -0.42 -8.42 -22.56
CA GLY A 293 0.86 -7.73 -22.51
C GLY A 293 2.03 -8.72 -22.58
N THR A 294 3.00 -8.39 -23.43
CA THR A 294 4.20 -9.21 -23.60
C THR A 294 5.25 -8.74 -22.61
N SER A 295 5.65 -9.56 -21.67
CA SER A 295 6.83 -9.30 -20.85
C SER A 295 8.04 -10.00 -21.48
N ILE A 296 9.11 -9.24 -21.68
CA ILE A 296 10.40 -9.77 -22.19
C ILE A 296 11.38 -9.70 -21.03
N ASN A 297 11.83 -10.86 -20.56
CA ASN A 297 12.89 -10.97 -19.57
C ASN A 297 14.20 -11.26 -20.28
N ILE A 298 15.14 -10.33 -20.19
CA ILE A 298 16.48 -10.49 -20.77
C ILE A 298 17.45 -10.73 -19.60
N SER A 299 17.97 -11.94 -19.45
CA SER A 299 19.09 -12.20 -18.55
C SER A 299 20.39 -12.16 -19.35
N SER A 300 21.36 -11.36 -18.89
CA SER A 300 22.66 -11.20 -19.57
C SER A 300 23.69 -12.23 -19.19
N ASP A 301 23.38 -13.13 -18.25
CA ASP A 301 24.30 -14.20 -17.90
C ASP A 301 24.24 -15.29 -18.96
N GLY A 302 25.34 -15.45 -19.69
CA GLY A 302 25.50 -16.47 -20.74
C GLY A 302 25.48 -17.94 -20.23
N ALA A 303 25.08 -18.15 -18.97
CA ALA A 303 24.76 -19.43 -18.41
C ALA A 303 23.30 -19.76 -18.78
N GLY A 304 23.10 -20.33 -19.95
CA GLY A 304 21.81 -20.93 -20.30
C GLY A 304 21.34 -21.89 -19.22
N LEU A 305 20.03 -22.09 -19.13
CA LEU A 305 19.32 -22.96 -18.18
C LEU A 305 20.01 -24.34 -17.94
N GLY A 306 20.86 -24.80 -18.83
CA GLY A 306 21.64 -26.03 -18.71
C GLY A 306 22.79 -25.97 -17.70
N SER A 307 23.30 -24.79 -17.31
CA SER A 307 24.41 -24.71 -16.35
C SER A 307 23.97 -24.76 -14.90
N LEU A 308 22.73 -24.44 -14.61
CA LEU A 308 22.15 -24.51 -13.26
C LEU A 308 21.84 -25.95 -12.81
N GLN A 309 21.66 -26.89 -13.77
CA GLN A 309 21.42 -28.30 -13.44
C GLN A 309 22.74 -29.08 -13.15
N ASN A 310 23.87 -28.60 -13.61
CA ASN A 310 25.13 -29.33 -13.44
C ASN A 310 25.93 -29.03 -12.15
N ASN A 311 25.56 -28.02 -11.38
CA ASN A 311 26.25 -27.70 -10.14
C ASN A 311 25.66 -28.35 -8.88
N GLN A 312 24.66 -29.25 -9.03
CA GLN A 312 24.15 -30.06 -7.90
C GLN A 312 24.65 -31.51 -7.89
N ALA A 313 25.57 -31.86 -8.78
CA ALA A 313 26.19 -33.19 -8.79
C ALA A 313 27.71 -33.07 -8.74
N LYS A 314 28.26 -32.66 -7.59
CA LYS A 314 29.58 -33.08 -7.10
C LYS A 314 29.71 -32.75 -5.60
#